data_a3fabe6af7de5458ab542f21d144105f
#
_entry.id   a3fabe6af7de5458ab542f21d144105f
#
_cell.length_a   1.000
_cell.length_b   1.000
_cell.length_c   1.000
_cell.angle_alpha   90.00
_cell.angle_beta   90.00
_cell.angle_gamma   90.00
#
_symmetry.space_group_name_H-M   'P 1'
#
loop_
_entity.id
_entity.type
_entity.pdbx_description
1 polymer ?
#
loop_
_entity_poly.entity_id
_entity_poly.type
_entity_poly.pdbx_seq_one_letter_code
_entity_poly.pdbx_strand_id
1 'polypeptide(L)'
;MAEEYFVTERPSRPPTHPGELLREDVLPALELSVSEAARQLGVSRQTLHRIMAGTHAITPEMAVRLGKFCGNGPRLWLAMQQAYDLWHAERRLRDQLERIPTHGGRA
;
A
#
# COMPACT_ATOMS: atom_id res chain seq x y z
N MET A 1 -9.60 18.76 15.79
CA MET A 1 -9.28 18.21 15.85
C MET A 1 -9.17 17.33 15.48
N ALA A 2 -9.11 17.29 14.94
CA ALA A 2 -9.05 16.37 14.59
C ALA A 2 -8.21 15.68 14.87
N GLU A 3 -7.86 15.80 14.95
CA GLU A 3 -7.25 15.18 15.17
C GLU A 3 -7.19 14.51 15.92
N GLU A 4 -7.42 14.46 16.23
CA GLU A 4 -7.32 13.79 16.95
C GLU A 4 -7.70 12.74 16.93
N TYR A 5 -8.03 12.42 16.48
CA TYR A 5 -8.42 11.31 16.50
C TYR A 5 -7.66 10.42 15.96
N PHE A 6 -7.36 10.49 15.38
CA PHE A 6 -6.78 9.54 14.67
C PHE A 6 -5.54 9.02 15.15
N VAL A 7 -4.88 9.67 15.79
CA VAL A 7 -3.65 9.20 16.07
C VAL A 7 -3.47 8.38 17.22
N THR A 8 -4.35 8.36 18.07
CA THR A 8 -4.13 7.65 19.30
C THR A 8 -4.46 6.20 19.22
N GLU A 9 -5.12 5.78 18.17
CA GLU A 9 -5.48 4.41 18.11
C GLU A 9 -4.92 3.73 16.95
N ARG A 10 -4.49 2.50 17.14
CA ARG A 10 -3.98 1.71 16.04
C ARG A 10 -5.05 0.76 15.60
N PRO A 11 -5.14 0.48 14.33
CA PRO A 11 -6.12 -0.48 13.86
C PRO A 11 -5.82 -1.85 14.43
N SER A 12 -6.87 -2.60 14.74
CA SER A 12 -6.70 -3.94 15.27
C SER A 12 -6.37 -4.95 14.18
N ARG A 13 -6.52 -4.57 12.92
CA ARG A 13 -6.19 -5.46 11.83
C ARG A 13 -5.42 -4.67 10.79
N PRO A 14 -4.70 -5.38 9.91
CA PRO A 14 -3.82 -4.70 8.99
C PRO A 14 -4.57 -3.82 8.01
N PRO A 15 -3.97 -2.70 7.62
CA PRO A 15 -4.50 -1.92 6.52
C PRO A 15 -4.56 -2.76 5.25
N THR A 16 -5.42 -2.36 4.35
CA THR A 16 -5.59 -3.07 3.10
C THR A 16 -4.36 -2.88 2.22
N HIS A 17 -3.88 -3.97 1.64
CA HIS A 17 -2.82 -3.89 0.65
C HIS A 17 -3.40 -3.24 -0.61
N PRO A 18 -2.67 -2.30 -1.22
CA PRO A 18 -3.22 -1.61 -2.41
C PRO A 18 -3.53 -2.55 -3.57
N GLY A 19 -2.86 -3.71 -3.65
CA GLY A 19 -3.18 -4.69 -4.67
C GLY A 19 -4.59 -5.23 -4.55
N GLU A 20 -5.11 -5.27 -3.32
CA GLU A 20 -6.48 -5.71 -3.13
C GLU A 20 -7.46 -4.71 -3.73
N LEU A 21 -7.18 -3.43 -3.62
CA LEU A 21 -8.01 -2.40 -4.24
C LEU A 21 -8.05 -2.60 -5.75
N LEU A 22 -6.90 -2.91 -6.35
CA LEU A 22 -6.85 -3.20 -7.78
C LEU A 22 -7.72 -4.40 -8.13
N ARG A 23 -7.57 -5.48 -7.37
CA ARG A 23 -8.24 -6.72 -7.68
C ARG A 23 -9.75 -6.62 -7.48
N GLU A 24 -10.17 -6.01 -6.36
CA GLU A 24 -11.57 -6.04 -5.98
C GLU A 24 -12.38 -4.89 -6.57
N ASP A 25 -11.75 -3.75 -6.79
CA ASP A 25 -12.50 -2.57 -7.19
C ASP A 25 -12.11 -2.01 -8.55
N VAL A 26 -10.82 -1.81 -8.79
CA VAL A 26 -10.41 -1.05 -9.97
C VAL A 26 -10.61 -1.84 -11.25
N LEU A 27 -10.07 -3.05 -11.31
CA LEU A 27 -10.19 -3.83 -12.55
C LEU A 27 -11.61 -4.24 -12.83
N PRO A 28 -12.41 -4.65 -11.83
CA PRO A 28 -13.82 -4.93 -12.12
C PRO A 28 -14.58 -3.71 -12.63
N ALA A 29 -14.33 -2.54 -12.04
CA ALA A 29 -15.04 -1.34 -12.46
C ALA A 29 -14.68 -0.96 -13.89
N LEU A 30 -13.44 -1.21 -14.31
CA LEU A 30 -13.01 -0.90 -15.66
C LEU A 30 -13.29 -2.03 -16.63
N GLU A 31 -13.73 -3.19 -16.12
CA GLU A 31 -14.00 -4.37 -16.92
C GLU A 31 -12.79 -4.78 -17.73
N LEU A 32 -11.61 -4.70 -17.10
CA LEU A 32 -10.37 -5.07 -17.75
C LEU A 32 -9.84 -6.38 -17.20
N SER A 33 -9.30 -7.19 -18.10
CA SER A 33 -8.58 -8.38 -17.68
C SER A 33 -7.24 -7.96 -17.11
N VAL A 34 -6.62 -8.85 -16.35
CA VAL A 34 -5.29 -8.59 -15.83
C VAL A 34 -4.29 -8.37 -16.97
N SER A 35 -4.41 -9.16 -18.03
CA SER A 35 -3.52 -9.03 -19.17
C SER A 35 -3.63 -7.66 -19.83
N GLU A 36 -4.85 -7.19 -20.03
CA GLU A 36 -5.06 -5.90 -20.67
C GLU A 36 -4.61 -4.77 -19.75
N ALA A 37 -4.90 -4.86 -18.45
CA ALA A 37 -4.47 -3.85 -17.51
C ALA A 37 -2.94 -3.78 -17.46
N ALA A 38 -2.27 -4.93 -17.45
CA ALA A 38 -0.82 -4.95 -17.42
C ALA A 38 -0.25 -4.30 -18.67
N ARG A 39 -0.86 -4.59 -19.82
CA ARG A 39 -0.43 -3.99 -21.07
C ARG A 39 -0.55 -2.47 -21.01
N GLN A 40 -1.67 -1.97 -20.53
CA GLN A 40 -1.90 -0.53 -20.44
C GLN A 40 -0.96 0.12 -19.42
N LEU A 41 -0.67 -0.57 -18.34
CA LEU A 41 0.23 -0.04 -17.32
C LEU A 41 1.69 -0.14 -17.72
N GLY A 42 1.99 -0.94 -18.74
CA GLY A 42 3.37 -1.12 -19.17
C GLY A 42 4.18 -2.00 -18.25
N VAL A 43 3.53 -2.97 -17.60
CA VAL A 43 4.22 -3.91 -16.72
C VAL A 43 3.87 -5.33 -17.15
N SER A 44 4.62 -6.30 -16.64
CA SER A 44 4.32 -7.69 -16.99
C SER A 44 3.06 -8.14 -16.27
N ARG A 45 2.37 -9.10 -16.87
CA ARG A 45 1.20 -9.69 -16.25
C ARG A 45 1.57 -10.33 -14.92
N GLN A 46 2.75 -10.94 -14.86
CA GLN A 46 3.21 -11.60 -13.64
C GLN A 46 3.39 -10.58 -12.51
N THR A 47 3.98 -9.42 -12.81
CA THR A 47 4.15 -8.38 -11.83
C THR A 47 2.79 -7.93 -11.29
N LEU A 48 1.84 -7.71 -12.19
CA LEU A 48 0.52 -7.25 -11.76
C LEU A 48 -0.18 -8.30 -10.91
N HIS A 49 -0.06 -9.58 -11.28
CA HIS A 49 -0.62 -10.65 -10.47
C HIS A 49 -0.04 -10.67 -9.06
N ARG A 50 1.27 -10.46 -8.94
CA ARG A 50 1.91 -10.47 -7.62
C ARG A 50 1.47 -9.29 -6.77
N ILE A 51 1.28 -8.13 -7.40
CA ILE A 51 0.78 -6.97 -6.69
C ILE A 51 -0.63 -7.24 -6.19
N MET A 52 -1.47 -7.80 -7.04
CA MET A 52 -2.86 -8.09 -6.68
C MET A 52 -2.97 -9.17 -5.63
N ALA A 53 -1.98 -10.05 -5.56
CA ALA A 53 -1.93 -11.09 -4.53
C ALA A 53 -1.37 -10.57 -3.20
N GLY A 54 -0.87 -9.34 -3.19
CA GLY A 54 -0.31 -8.78 -1.97
C GLY A 54 1.09 -9.22 -1.67
N THR A 55 1.75 -9.92 -2.61
CA THR A 55 3.10 -10.42 -2.38
C THR A 55 4.17 -9.53 -3.00
N HIS A 56 3.77 -8.46 -3.65
CA HIS A 56 4.70 -7.54 -4.27
C HIS A 56 4.26 -6.12 -3.96
N ALA A 57 5.18 -5.32 -3.49
CA ALA A 57 4.85 -3.96 -3.05
C ALA A 57 4.65 -3.03 -4.22
N ILE A 58 3.86 -1.98 -3.98
CA ILE A 58 3.75 -0.87 -4.93
C ILE A 58 4.95 0.03 -4.69
N THR A 59 5.84 0.09 -5.65
CA THR A 59 7.00 0.98 -5.61
C THR A 59 6.58 2.36 -6.09
N PRO A 60 7.43 3.38 -5.89
CA PRO A 60 7.10 4.71 -6.43
C PRO A 60 6.85 4.69 -7.93
N GLU A 61 7.62 3.92 -8.68
CA GLU A 61 7.41 3.83 -10.11
C GLU A 61 6.05 3.24 -10.43
N MET A 62 5.67 2.17 -9.73
CA MET A 62 4.38 1.56 -9.95
C MET A 62 3.25 2.50 -9.54
N ALA A 63 3.46 3.27 -8.46
CA ALA A 63 2.46 4.23 -8.02
C ALA A 63 2.21 5.30 -9.07
N VAL A 64 3.26 5.75 -9.73
CA VAL A 64 3.12 6.75 -10.81
C VAL A 64 2.30 6.16 -11.96
N ARG A 65 2.58 4.92 -12.32
CA ARG A 65 1.84 4.24 -13.38
C ARG A 65 0.37 4.09 -13.01
N LEU A 66 0.11 3.63 -11.80
CA LEU A 66 -1.26 3.44 -11.34
C LEU A 66 -2.00 4.76 -11.18
N GLY A 67 -1.30 5.78 -10.70
CA GLY A 67 -1.92 7.09 -10.56
C GLY A 67 -2.36 7.67 -11.89
N LYS A 68 -1.56 7.45 -12.92
CA LYS A 68 -1.93 7.88 -14.26
C LYS A 68 -3.09 7.05 -14.79
N PHE A 69 -3.00 5.74 -14.62
CA PHE A 69 -3.99 4.80 -15.12
C PHE A 69 -5.36 5.06 -14.51
N CYS A 70 -5.41 5.31 -13.20
CA CYS A 70 -6.67 5.54 -12.50
C CYS A 70 -7.07 7.01 -12.44
N GLY A 71 -6.16 7.90 -12.75
CA GLY A 71 -6.46 9.33 -12.71
C GLY A 71 -6.46 9.95 -11.33
N ASN A 72 -6.02 9.22 -10.31
CA ASN A 72 -6.06 9.72 -8.94
C ASN A 72 -4.68 10.09 -8.40
N GLY A 73 -3.65 9.97 -9.22
CA GLY A 73 -2.30 10.32 -8.80
C GLY A 73 -1.62 9.23 -7.99
N PRO A 74 -0.32 9.37 -7.77
CA PRO A 74 0.45 8.30 -7.14
C PRO A 74 0.37 8.22 -5.63
N ARG A 75 -0.03 9.31 -4.97
CA ARG A 75 0.11 9.39 -3.51
C ARG A 75 -0.77 8.41 -2.76
N LEU A 76 -1.98 8.19 -3.25
CA LEU A 76 -2.88 7.23 -2.61
C LEU A 76 -2.24 5.84 -2.59
N TRP A 77 -1.68 5.43 -3.74
CA TRP A 77 -1.11 4.09 -3.85
C TRP A 77 0.07 3.90 -2.92
N LEU A 78 0.95 4.92 -2.83
CA LEU A 78 2.08 4.84 -1.92
C LEU A 78 1.64 4.90 -0.47
N ALA A 79 0.65 5.72 -0.15
CA ALA A 79 0.17 5.82 1.22
C ALA A 79 -0.41 4.50 1.70
N MET A 80 -1.16 3.82 0.85
CA MET A 80 -1.73 2.52 1.21
C MET A 80 -0.64 1.49 1.44
N GLN A 81 0.37 1.47 0.56
CA GLN A 81 1.48 0.53 0.71
C GLN A 81 2.25 0.81 1.98
N GLN A 82 2.49 2.08 2.27
CA GLN A 82 3.26 2.46 3.44
C GLN A 82 2.53 2.08 4.72
N ALA A 83 1.23 2.32 4.77
CA ALA A 83 0.44 1.96 5.95
C ALA A 83 0.47 0.45 6.17
N TYR A 84 0.35 -0.31 5.10
CA TYR A 84 0.38 -1.76 5.17
C TYR A 84 1.75 -2.23 5.68
N ASP A 85 2.82 -1.69 5.10
CA ASP A 85 4.17 -2.10 5.45
C ASP A 85 4.52 -1.73 6.88
N LEU A 86 4.13 -0.54 7.33
CA LEU A 86 4.41 -0.11 8.70
C LEU A 86 3.70 -0.98 9.72
N TRP A 87 2.43 -1.30 9.47
CA TRP A 87 1.68 -2.13 10.38
C TRP A 87 2.38 -3.48 10.59
N HIS A 88 2.82 -4.09 9.49
CA HIS A 88 3.48 -5.39 9.56
C HIS A 88 4.88 -5.29 10.16
N ALA A 89 5.63 -4.24 9.81
CA ALA A 89 6.98 -4.06 10.33
C ALA A 89 6.96 -3.83 11.83
N GLU A 90 6.01 -3.05 12.32
CA GLU A 90 5.94 -2.78 13.76
C GLU A 90 5.68 -4.06 14.53
N ARG A 91 4.84 -4.92 14.00
CA ARG A 91 4.55 -6.18 14.68
C ARG A 91 5.70 -7.16 14.60
N ARG A 92 6.34 -7.21 13.44
CA ARG A 92 7.48 -8.11 13.27
C ARG A 92 8.63 -7.73 14.17
N LEU A 93 8.82 -6.43 14.41
CA LEU A 93 9.97 -5.94 15.16
C LEU A 93 9.64 -5.61 16.60
N ARG A 94 8.47 -6.00 17.07
CA ARG A 94 8.01 -5.57 18.40
C ARG A 94 9.07 -5.80 19.49
N ASP A 95 9.63 -7.00 19.56
CA ASP A 95 10.58 -7.31 20.60
C ASP A 95 11.87 -6.55 20.42
N GLN A 96 12.32 -6.42 19.18
CA GLN A 96 13.55 -5.68 18.92
C GLN A 96 13.42 -4.20 19.25
N LEU A 97 12.23 -3.65 19.05
CA LEU A 97 12.00 -2.23 19.32
C LEU A 97 12.20 -1.90 20.79
N GLU A 98 11.88 -2.84 21.67
CA GLU A 98 12.05 -2.60 23.10
C GLU A 98 13.51 -2.48 23.48
N ARG A 99 14.42 -2.99 22.65
CA ARG A 99 15.84 -2.90 22.91
C ARG A 99 16.48 -1.66 22.30
N ILE A 100 15.74 -0.91 21.50
CA ILE A 100 16.27 0.28 20.87
C ILE A 100 15.99 1.46 21.79
N PRO A 101 17.04 2.13 22.26
CA PRO A 101 16.81 3.27 23.14
C PRO A 101 16.30 4.46 22.34
N THR A 102 15.54 5.31 23.02
CA THR A 102 15.06 6.53 22.41
C THR A 102 15.95 7.68 22.81
N HIS A 103 16.45 8.40 21.84
CA HIS A 103 17.27 9.58 22.08
C HIS A 103 16.58 10.79 21.49
N GLY A 104 16.69 11.90 22.18
CA GLY A 104 16.22 13.15 21.64
C GLY A 104 14.72 13.24 21.46
N GLY A 105 14.04 12.37 22.10
CA GLY A 105 12.64 12.36 21.89
C GLY A 105 11.86 13.33 22.62
N ARG A 106 12.41 14.20 23.37
CA ARG A 106 11.66 15.02 23.96
C ARG A 106 11.67 16.07 23.47
N ALA A 107 11.42 16.30 23.08
CA ALA A 107 11.45 17.37 22.43
C ALA A 107 11.27 18.29 22.69
#